data_bff4e1e7fbadfb94ac3dc0003be1f7dc
#
_entry.id   bff4e1e7fbadfb94ac3dc0003be1f7dc
#
_cell.length_a   1.000
_cell.length_b   1.000
_cell.length_c   1.000
_cell.angle_alpha   90.00
_cell.angle_beta   90.00
_cell.angle_gamma   90.00
#
_symmetry.space_group_name_H-M   'P 1'
#
loop_
_entity.id
_entity.type
_entity.pdbx_description
1 polymer ?
#
loop_
_entity_poly.entity_id
_entity_poly.type
_entity_poly.pdbx_seq_one_letter_code
_entity_poly.pdbx_strand_id
1 'polypeptide(L)'
;MLVGADGLPVGGSVDVRVEGDGQGRLVARPVEAASVALSLPITTDVGRFRLQTTLLVPRGRPYRLLYELARERIRFFLAKGEDWAVWNPGASPAAVSLFEEGRDALGQASIETDPRNRASLAARCLALVLDASRRAAADHARRSLRRKHHRKAAPATSLGIRVASPLAPKILEKSPFDRLGLISIPLRWAEVQPTPDRFDWRRLDRWMVAADRAKRRVLCGPLVDLSLHNIPDWMLPRRADPEAFREALYVFCEQVVLRYRGAVHMWNVASGLASQGDDAGNVERAVALTRLSSVLVRQAHPRAKILVEIADPFGERMWARPERLGPFRYLRRIAEEGIHFDVVGLRILVGESVSIDRDPATVAALLDRYATPERHLIVSALGAPSSGGGWTPAGQSSWMSDMVSIVLGRPRFDAVIWGHVADPSPDHALGLFDGEGRSKPASARLRELAERLAVAAPDLAFDVSAAPAGRSGA
;
A
#
# COMPACT_ATOMS: atom_id res chain seq x y z
N MET A 1 2.55 -10.37 -15.91
CA MET A 1 1.95 -9.07 -16.27
C MET A 1 2.92 -8.33 -17.18
N LEU A 2 2.41 -7.69 -18.21
CA LEU A 2 3.18 -6.80 -19.08
C LEU A 2 3.05 -5.37 -18.57
N VAL A 3 4.14 -4.62 -18.66
CA VAL A 3 4.22 -3.24 -18.16
C VAL A 3 4.84 -2.36 -19.25
N GLY A 4 4.22 -1.22 -19.51
CA GLY A 4 4.69 -0.23 -20.48
C GLY A 4 5.83 0.64 -19.95
N ALA A 5 6.31 1.54 -20.79
CA ALA A 5 7.39 2.48 -20.45
C ALA A 5 7.01 3.46 -19.33
N ASP A 6 5.73 3.74 -19.17
CA ASP A 6 5.16 4.57 -18.10
C ASP A 6 5.04 3.85 -16.75
N GLY A 7 5.40 2.55 -16.70
CA GLY A 7 5.29 1.71 -15.51
C GLY A 7 3.86 1.24 -15.23
N LEU A 8 2.93 1.44 -16.18
CA LEU A 8 1.55 0.98 -16.07
C LEU A 8 1.35 -0.36 -16.79
N PRO A 9 0.39 -1.18 -16.35
CA PRO A 9 0.04 -2.41 -17.04
C PRO A 9 -0.44 -2.15 -18.48
N VAL A 10 0.01 -3.01 -19.40
CA VAL A 10 -0.41 -3.00 -20.81
C VAL A 10 -1.08 -4.32 -21.19
N GLY A 11 -1.93 -4.28 -22.20
CA GLY A 11 -2.63 -5.45 -22.71
C GLY A 11 -1.70 -6.47 -23.35
N GLY A 12 -2.04 -7.75 -23.21
CA GLY A 12 -1.30 -8.86 -23.79
C GLY A 12 -1.39 -10.14 -22.99
N SER A 13 -0.72 -11.19 -23.45
CA SER A 13 -0.64 -12.48 -22.77
C SER A 13 0.80 -12.83 -22.38
N VAL A 14 0.93 -13.65 -21.36
CA VAL A 14 2.19 -14.27 -20.94
C VAL A 14 1.96 -15.76 -20.73
N ASP A 15 2.51 -16.56 -21.63
CA ASP A 15 2.44 -18.02 -21.56
C ASP A 15 3.68 -18.58 -20.87
N VAL A 16 3.49 -19.57 -20.01
CA VAL A 16 4.58 -20.32 -19.39
C VAL A 16 4.70 -21.65 -20.11
N ARG A 17 5.89 -21.95 -20.63
CA ARG A 17 6.21 -23.26 -21.24
C ARG A 17 7.37 -23.87 -20.46
N VAL A 18 7.25 -25.15 -20.17
CA VAL A 18 8.36 -25.94 -19.60
C VAL A 18 8.89 -26.79 -20.73
N GLU A 19 10.17 -26.65 -21.06
CA GLU A 19 10.84 -27.46 -22.08
C GLU A 19 11.27 -28.80 -21.47
N GLY A 20 11.49 -29.80 -22.30
CA GLY A 20 11.78 -31.18 -21.85
C GLY A 20 13.10 -31.36 -21.04
N ASP A 21 13.96 -30.34 -21.06
CA ASP A 21 15.16 -30.24 -20.21
C ASP A 21 14.91 -29.61 -18.84
N GLY A 22 13.65 -29.32 -18.50
CA GLY A 22 13.24 -28.68 -17.25
C GLY A 22 13.43 -27.17 -17.24
N GLN A 23 13.86 -26.55 -18.34
CA GLN A 23 13.95 -25.10 -18.43
C GLN A 23 12.57 -24.48 -18.67
N GLY A 24 12.23 -23.47 -17.85
CA GLY A 24 11.02 -22.69 -18.01
C GLY A 24 11.23 -21.56 -19.03
N ARG A 25 10.29 -21.41 -19.96
CA ARG A 25 10.26 -20.31 -20.91
C ARG A 25 8.99 -19.48 -20.74
N LEU A 26 9.16 -18.16 -20.62
CA LEU A 26 8.06 -17.21 -20.64
C LEU A 26 7.95 -16.59 -22.04
N VAL A 27 6.77 -16.71 -22.65
CA VAL A 27 6.48 -16.09 -23.95
C VAL A 27 5.50 -14.95 -23.74
N ALA A 28 5.98 -13.73 -23.91
CA ALA A 28 5.18 -12.52 -23.80
C ALA A 28 4.66 -12.11 -25.20
N ARG A 29 3.36 -11.83 -25.30
CA ARG A 29 2.72 -11.30 -26.49
C ARG A 29 1.96 -10.03 -26.14
N PRO A 30 2.55 -8.85 -26.25
CA PRO A 30 1.81 -7.59 -26.11
C PRO A 30 0.82 -7.43 -27.26
N VAL A 31 -0.29 -6.74 -27.00
CA VAL A 31 -1.29 -6.40 -28.03
C VAL A 31 -0.67 -5.46 -29.08
N GLU A 32 0.13 -4.50 -28.63
CA GLU A 32 0.90 -3.61 -29.49
C GLU A 32 2.35 -4.10 -29.55
N ALA A 33 2.99 -4.01 -30.71
CA ALA A 33 4.37 -4.44 -30.94
C ALA A 33 5.41 -3.51 -30.30
N ALA A 34 5.13 -3.01 -29.12
CA ALA A 34 5.98 -2.10 -28.37
C ALA A 34 6.93 -2.85 -27.43
N SER A 35 8.00 -2.18 -27.00
CA SER A 35 8.85 -2.69 -25.92
C SER A 35 8.06 -2.77 -24.62
N VAL A 36 8.13 -3.91 -23.95
CA VAL A 36 7.40 -4.15 -22.67
C VAL A 36 8.34 -4.74 -21.63
N ALA A 37 8.09 -4.42 -20.38
CA ALA A 37 8.69 -5.10 -19.25
C ALA A 37 7.81 -6.28 -18.80
N LEU A 38 8.44 -7.34 -18.31
CA LEU A 38 7.78 -8.44 -17.62
C LEU A 38 7.78 -8.19 -16.12
N SER A 39 6.61 -8.13 -15.52
CA SER A 39 6.45 -8.04 -14.07
C SER A 39 5.88 -9.35 -13.52
N LEU A 40 6.60 -9.97 -12.59
CA LEU A 40 6.29 -11.28 -12.03
C LEU A 40 6.74 -11.39 -10.57
N PRO A 41 6.10 -12.26 -9.76
CA PRO A 41 6.55 -12.54 -8.42
C PRO A 41 7.82 -13.41 -8.46
N ILE A 42 8.85 -12.97 -7.74
CA ILE A 42 10.12 -13.67 -7.58
C ILE A 42 10.38 -13.87 -6.09
N THR A 43 10.71 -15.07 -5.70
CA THR A 43 11.21 -15.38 -4.35
C THR A 43 12.71 -15.16 -4.33
N THR A 44 13.19 -14.40 -3.37
CA THR A 44 14.60 -14.13 -3.09
C THR A 44 14.89 -14.47 -1.64
N ASP A 45 16.16 -14.47 -1.26
CA ASP A 45 16.57 -14.72 0.14
C ASP A 45 16.06 -13.65 1.12
N VAL A 46 15.64 -12.50 0.62
CA VAL A 46 15.12 -11.37 1.42
C VAL A 46 13.60 -11.23 1.38
N GLY A 47 12.91 -12.14 0.73
CA GLY A 47 11.45 -12.18 0.64
C GLY A 47 10.93 -12.42 -0.79
N ARG A 48 9.61 -12.55 -0.91
CA ARG A 48 8.92 -12.68 -2.21
C ARG A 48 8.43 -11.31 -2.63
N PHE A 49 8.87 -10.85 -3.80
CA PHE A 49 8.51 -9.54 -4.34
C PHE A 49 8.08 -9.64 -5.80
N ARG A 50 7.18 -8.77 -6.20
CA ARG A 50 6.88 -8.56 -7.61
C ARG A 50 7.95 -7.64 -8.20
N LEU A 51 8.80 -8.20 -9.04
CA LEU A 51 9.88 -7.50 -9.73
C LEU A 51 9.55 -7.37 -11.21
N GLN A 52 10.23 -6.46 -11.89
CA GLN A 52 10.09 -6.27 -13.32
C GLN A 52 11.45 -6.31 -14.02
N THR A 53 11.43 -6.71 -15.28
CA THR A 53 12.60 -6.64 -16.17
C THR A 53 12.80 -5.20 -16.67
N THR A 54 13.91 -4.94 -17.32
CA THR A 54 14.03 -3.78 -18.23
C THR A 54 12.96 -3.88 -19.34
N LEU A 55 12.75 -2.77 -20.06
CA LEU A 55 11.93 -2.81 -21.28
C LEU A 55 12.61 -3.72 -22.32
N LEU A 56 11.91 -4.76 -22.73
CA LEU A 56 12.37 -5.77 -23.66
C LEU A 56 11.82 -5.49 -25.06
N VAL A 57 12.72 -5.32 -26.01
CA VAL A 57 12.35 -5.18 -27.42
C VAL A 57 12.04 -6.56 -28.00
N PRO A 58 10.97 -6.75 -28.79
CA PRO A 58 10.72 -8.00 -29.49
C PRO A 58 11.92 -8.43 -30.33
N ARG A 59 12.39 -9.68 -30.13
CA ARG A 59 13.51 -10.26 -30.87
C ARG A 59 13.42 -11.79 -30.96
N GLY A 60 14.07 -12.40 -31.94
CA GLY A 60 14.08 -13.86 -32.14
C GLY A 60 14.89 -14.66 -31.09
N ARG A 61 15.81 -14.01 -30.37
CA ARG A 61 16.63 -14.68 -29.33
C ARG A 61 15.99 -14.47 -27.95
N PRO A 62 15.90 -15.50 -27.09
CA PRO A 62 15.33 -15.35 -25.75
C PRO A 62 16.17 -14.41 -24.88
N TYR A 63 15.48 -13.69 -24.01
CA TYR A 63 16.10 -12.93 -22.91
C TYR A 63 16.36 -13.83 -21.71
N ARG A 64 17.33 -13.49 -20.91
CA ARG A 64 17.68 -14.20 -19.68
C ARG A 64 16.98 -13.50 -18.51
N LEU A 65 15.93 -14.10 -17.99
CA LEU A 65 15.02 -13.46 -17.05
C LEU A 65 15.75 -12.86 -15.83
N LEU A 66 16.52 -13.66 -15.08
CA LEU A 66 17.22 -13.18 -13.88
C LEU A 66 18.20 -12.04 -14.19
N TYR A 67 18.88 -12.10 -15.33
CA TYR A 67 19.78 -11.06 -15.77
C TYR A 67 19.05 -9.75 -16.06
N GLU A 68 17.91 -9.80 -16.73
CA GLU A 68 17.10 -8.61 -17.04
C GLU A 68 16.44 -8.03 -15.79
N LEU A 69 16.05 -8.86 -14.83
CA LEU A 69 15.58 -8.41 -13.51
C LEU A 69 16.69 -7.70 -12.72
N ALA A 70 17.90 -8.27 -12.71
CA ALA A 70 19.06 -7.66 -12.07
C ALA A 70 19.47 -6.33 -12.71
N ARG A 71 19.46 -6.26 -14.05
CA ARG A 71 19.70 -5.01 -14.81
C ARG A 71 18.70 -3.92 -14.42
N GLU A 72 17.41 -4.25 -14.37
CA GLU A 72 16.38 -3.29 -14.00
C GLU A 72 16.60 -2.81 -12.56
N ARG A 73 16.99 -3.71 -11.65
CA ARG A 73 17.23 -3.32 -10.27
C ARG A 73 18.46 -2.40 -10.11
N ILE A 74 19.53 -2.65 -10.85
CA ILE A 74 20.67 -1.71 -10.95
C ILE A 74 20.20 -0.35 -11.47
N ARG A 75 19.44 -0.32 -12.58
CA ARG A 75 18.90 0.91 -13.16
C ARG A 75 18.03 1.67 -12.16
N PHE A 76 17.17 0.95 -11.45
CA PHE A 76 16.31 1.51 -10.42
C PHE A 76 17.12 2.17 -9.29
N PHE A 77 18.15 1.46 -8.79
CA PHE A 77 19.01 1.99 -7.73
C PHE A 77 19.73 3.26 -8.16
N LEU A 78 20.31 3.27 -9.37
CA LEU A 78 20.98 4.44 -9.93
C LEU A 78 20.02 5.63 -10.06
N ALA A 79 18.84 5.41 -10.65
CA ALA A 79 17.84 6.47 -10.83
C ALA A 79 17.36 7.04 -9.49
N LYS A 80 17.15 6.18 -8.46
CA LYS A 80 16.70 6.61 -7.14
C LYS A 80 17.83 7.09 -6.22
N GLY A 81 19.07 6.70 -6.51
CA GLY A 81 20.23 7.07 -5.73
C GLY A 81 20.46 8.59 -5.68
N GLU A 82 20.18 9.30 -6.76
CA GLU A 82 20.21 10.77 -6.81
C GLU A 82 19.04 11.37 -6.02
N ASP A 83 17.81 10.95 -6.29
CA ASP A 83 16.62 11.43 -5.61
C ASP A 83 16.73 11.28 -4.07
N TRP A 84 17.33 10.18 -3.63
CA TRP A 84 17.48 9.87 -2.20
C TRP A 84 18.82 10.33 -1.62
N ALA A 85 19.63 11.04 -2.41
CA ALA A 85 20.95 11.54 -2.01
C ALA A 85 21.86 10.42 -1.42
N VAL A 86 21.83 9.23 -2.02
CA VAL A 86 22.58 8.05 -1.56
C VAL A 86 24.09 8.28 -1.67
N TRP A 87 24.50 9.00 -2.70
CA TRP A 87 25.90 9.27 -3.03
C TRP A 87 26.55 10.33 -2.16
N ASN A 88 25.78 11.03 -1.32
CA ASN A 88 26.36 12.00 -0.40
C ASN A 88 27.21 11.28 0.68
N PRO A 89 28.39 11.83 1.04
CA PRO A 89 29.24 11.21 2.04
C PRO A 89 28.50 10.85 3.33
N GLY A 90 28.61 9.60 3.76
CA GLY A 90 27.98 9.11 4.99
C GLY A 90 26.46 8.94 4.94
N ALA A 91 25.81 9.23 3.81
CA ALA A 91 24.35 9.17 3.71
C ALA A 91 23.80 7.75 3.80
N SER A 92 24.42 6.79 3.11
CA SER A 92 23.99 5.39 3.10
C SER A 92 25.16 4.45 2.75
N PRO A 93 26.24 4.38 3.56
CA PRO A 93 27.46 3.66 3.20
C PRO A 93 27.20 2.16 2.98
N ALA A 94 26.37 1.53 3.80
CA ALA A 94 26.02 0.12 3.64
C ALA A 94 25.23 -0.16 2.35
N ALA A 95 24.38 0.77 1.92
CA ALA A 95 23.67 0.62 0.65
C ALA A 95 24.60 0.75 -0.54
N VAL A 96 25.58 1.67 -0.48
CA VAL A 96 26.59 1.84 -1.52
C VAL A 96 27.47 0.59 -1.64
N SER A 97 27.97 0.05 -0.52
CA SER A 97 28.79 -1.18 -0.53
C SER A 97 28.05 -2.36 -1.18
N LEU A 98 26.80 -2.61 -0.77
CA LEU A 98 25.98 -3.68 -1.35
C LEU A 98 25.69 -3.46 -2.84
N PHE A 99 25.47 -2.22 -3.24
CA PHE A 99 25.25 -1.88 -4.65
C PHE A 99 26.50 -2.17 -5.49
N GLU A 100 27.69 -1.78 -5.01
CA GLU A 100 28.96 -2.03 -5.71
C GLU A 100 29.20 -3.54 -5.86
N GLU A 101 29.03 -4.32 -4.80
CA GLU A 101 29.12 -5.79 -4.87
C GLU A 101 28.12 -6.38 -5.87
N GLY A 102 26.88 -5.88 -5.88
CA GLY A 102 25.84 -6.30 -6.82
C GLY A 102 26.19 -5.94 -8.27
N ARG A 103 26.73 -4.74 -8.51
CA ARG A 103 27.19 -4.30 -9.82
C ARG A 103 28.30 -5.19 -10.35
N ASP A 104 29.25 -5.53 -9.49
CA ASP A 104 30.36 -6.41 -9.86
C ASP A 104 29.87 -7.83 -10.19
N ALA A 105 28.93 -8.36 -9.43
CA ALA A 105 28.28 -9.65 -9.73
C ALA A 105 27.57 -9.63 -11.08
N LEU A 106 26.88 -8.52 -11.44
CA LEU A 106 26.23 -8.39 -12.74
C LEU A 106 27.27 -8.30 -13.88
N GLY A 107 28.38 -7.60 -13.65
CA GLY A 107 29.51 -7.55 -14.57
C GLY A 107 30.06 -8.94 -14.86
N GLN A 108 30.32 -9.73 -13.83
CA GLN A 108 30.74 -11.13 -13.95
C GLN A 108 29.68 -11.97 -14.70
N ALA A 109 28.39 -11.82 -14.38
CA ALA A 109 27.33 -12.52 -15.08
C ALA A 109 27.27 -12.20 -16.57
N SER A 110 27.72 -11.01 -17.00
CA SER A 110 27.68 -10.59 -18.39
C SER A 110 28.66 -11.36 -19.28
N ILE A 111 29.80 -11.74 -18.73
CA ILE A 111 30.92 -12.44 -19.44
C ILE A 111 30.92 -13.95 -19.16
N GLU A 112 30.21 -14.44 -18.13
CA GLU A 112 30.14 -15.84 -17.78
C GLU A 112 29.51 -16.66 -18.93
N THR A 113 30.13 -17.76 -19.30
CA THR A 113 29.67 -18.65 -20.39
C THR A 113 28.73 -19.73 -19.92
N ASP A 114 28.94 -20.29 -18.71
CA ASP A 114 28.06 -21.30 -18.15
C ASP A 114 26.72 -20.70 -17.75
N PRO A 115 25.59 -21.24 -18.25
CA PRO A 115 24.27 -20.68 -17.98
C PRO A 115 23.86 -20.73 -16.49
N ARG A 116 24.31 -21.75 -15.75
CA ARG A 116 23.97 -21.92 -14.32
C ARG A 116 24.73 -20.94 -13.47
N ASN A 117 26.05 -20.82 -13.68
CA ASN A 117 26.89 -19.85 -12.99
C ASN A 117 26.41 -18.42 -13.26
N ARG A 118 26.07 -18.12 -14.49
CA ARG A 118 25.50 -16.82 -14.89
C ARG A 118 24.19 -16.53 -14.17
N ALA A 119 23.27 -17.49 -14.08
CA ALA A 119 22.02 -17.34 -13.37
C ALA A 119 22.24 -17.11 -11.87
N SER A 120 23.19 -17.82 -11.27
CA SER A 120 23.59 -17.64 -9.86
C SER A 120 24.15 -16.23 -9.60
N LEU A 121 25.06 -15.74 -10.46
CA LEU A 121 25.62 -14.40 -10.35
C LEU A 121 24.53 -13.31 -10.52
N ALA A 122 23.61 -13.49 -11.46
CA ALA A 122 22.48 -12.57 -11.63
C ALA A 122 21.52 -12.59 -10.43
N ALA A 123 21.25 -13.75 -9.84
CA ALA A 123 20.45 -13.88 -8.62
C ALA A 123 21.14 -13.22 -7.42
N ARG A 124 22.46 -13.41 -7.26
CA ARG A 124 23.27 -12.71 -6.25
C ARG A 124 23.22 -11.20 -6.42
N CYS A 125 23.41 -10.70 -7.63
CA CYS A 125 23.25 -9.27 -7.92
C CYS A 125 21.87 -8.77 -7.49
N LEU A 126 20.82 -9.47 -7.87
CA LEU A 126 19.43 -9.08 -7.57
C LEU A 126 19.19 -8.99 -6.06
N ALA A 127 19.64 -9.97 -5.27
CA ALA A 127 19.52 -9.97 -3.82
C ALA A 127 20.25 -8.79 -3.17
N LEU A 128 21.53 -8.57 -3.56
CA LEU A 128 22.36 -7.48 -3.04
C LEU A 128 21.75 -6.11 -3.34
N VAL A 129 21.30 -5.88 -4.58
CA VAL A 129 20.77 -4.57 -4.99
C VAL A 129 19.34 -4.35 -4.47
N LEU A 130 18.57 -5.39 -4.19
CA LEU A 130 17.31 -5.28 -3.44
C LEU A 130 17.55 -4.78 -2.02
N ASP A 131 18.50 -5.39 -1.28
CA ASP A 131 18.84 -4.93 0.07
C ASP A 131 19.47 -3.53 0.06
N ALA A 132 20.37 -3.24 -0.88
CA ALA A 132 20.91 -1.90 -1.09
C ALA A 132 19.79 -0.86 -1.26
N SER A 133 18.82 -1.13 -2.14
CA SER A 133 17.69 -0.23 -2.41
C SER A 133 16.82 -0.03 -1.18
N ARG A 134 16.53 -1.11 -0.43
CA ARG A 134 15.76 -1.03 0.82
C ARG A 134 16.46 -0.15 1.85
N ARG A 135 17.78 -0.34 2.05
CA ARG A 135 18.58 0.47 2.97
C ARG A 135 18.62 1.93 2.55
N ALA A 136 18.87 2.19 1.27
CA ALA A 136 18.91 3.55 0.73
C ALA A 136 17.58 4.30 0.96
N ALA A 137 16.44 3.66 0.67
CA ALA A 137 15.13 4.23 0.92
C ALA A 137 14.87 4.49 2.41
N ALA A 138 15.23 3.55 3.28
CA ALA A 138 15.08 3.69 4.73
C ALA A 138 15.99 4.78 5.31
N ASP A 139 17.24 4.89 4.85
CA ASP A 139 18.19 5.92 5.30
C ASP A 139 17.73 7.32 4.86
N HIS A 140 17.30 7.45 3.60
CA HIS A 140 16.70 8.70 3.10
C HIS A 140 15.49 9.09 3.93
N ALA A 141 14.59 8.15 4.17
CA ALA A 141 13.37 8.38 4.96
C ALA A 141 13.69 8.84 6.38
N ARG A 142 14.65 8.20 7.05
CA ARG A 142 15.09 8.57 8.40
C ARG A 142 15.68 9.98 8.44
N ARG A 143 16.54 10.35 7.48
CA ARG A 143 17.07 11.71 7.38
C ARG A 143 15.97 12.74 7.15
N SER A 144 15.02 12.42 6.29
CA SER A 144 13.87 13.30 5.99
C SER A 144 12.94 13.46 7.18
N LEU A 145 12.66 12.37 7.90
CA LEU A 145 11.85 12.38 9.10
C LEU A 145 12.49 13.21 10.23
N ARG A 146 13.82 13.08 10.43
CA ARG A 146 14.58 13.92 11.36
C ARG A 146 14.47 15.41 11.00
N ARG A 147 14.65 15.76 9.74
CA ARG A 147 14.49 17.16 9.26
C ARG A 147 13.08 17.69 9.48
N LYS A 148 12.06 16.86 9.21
CA LYS A 148 10.65 17.23 9.37
C LYS A 148 10.28 17.48 10.84
N HIS A 149 10.86 16.74 11.76
CA HIS A 149 10.49 16.76 13.18
C HIS A 149 11.61 17.23 14.13
N HIS A 150 12.66 17.86 13.61
CA HIS A 150 13.79 18.25 14.44
C HIS A 150 13.44 19.31 15.51
N ARG A 151 12.44 20.18 15.26
CA ARG A 151 11.98 21.24 16.18
C ARG A 151 10.70 20.87 16.92
N LYS A 152 9.90 19.97 16.41
CA LYS A 152 8.59 19.61 16.96
C LYS A 152 8.31 18.13 16.72
N ALA A 153 7.88 17.44 17.79
CA ALA A 153 7.42 16.06 17.71
C ALA A 153 6.33 15.87 16.63
N ALA A 154 6.26 14.69 16.07
CA ALA A 154 5.18 14.34 15.15
C ALA A 154 3.84 14.37 15.92
N PRO A 155 2.75 14.84 15.30
CA PRO A 155 1.42 14.74 15.90
C PRO A 155 1.07 13.28 16.24
N ALA A 156 0.42 13.05 17.36
CA ALA A 156 -0.06 11.70 17.72
C ALA A 156 -0.96 11.08 16.63
N THR A 157 -1.60 11.91 15.83
CA THR A 157 -2.39 11.51 14.65
C THR A 157 -1.58 10.99 13.48
N SER A 158 -0.24 11.07 13.53
CA SER A 158 0.63 10.50 12.49
C SER A 158 0.61 8.97 12.47
N LEU A 159 0.21 8.33 13.57
CA LEU A 159 -0.02 6.89 13.62
C LEU A 159 -1.45 6.57 14.02
N GLY A 160 -2.01 5.55 13.38
CA GLY A 160 -3.36 5.07 13.63
C GLY A 160 -3.52 3.58 13.39
N ILE A 161 -4.72 3.12 13.75
CA ILE A 161 -5.16 1.74 13.47
C ILE A 161 -6.53 1.75 12.80
N ARG A 162 -6.76 0.72 11.99
CA ARG A 162 -8.07 0.43 11.44
C ARG A 162 -8.75 -0.65 12.28
N VAL A 163 -9.92 -0.31 12.81
CA VAL A 163 -10.68 -1.22 13.67
C VAL A 163 -11.73 -1.95 12.86
N ALA A 164 -11.66 -3.28 12.86
CA ALA A 164 -12.64 -4.15 12.23
C ALA A 164 -13.35 -5.01 13.27
N SER A 165 -14.56 -5.45 12.97
CA SER A 165 -15.23 -6.51 13.75
C SER A 165 -14.36 -7.79 13.73
N PRO A 166 -14.27 -8.57 14.82
CA PRO A 166 -15.13 -8.55 16.03
C PRO A 166 -14.52 -7.83 17.25
N LEU A 167 -13.54 -6.97 17.07
CA LEU A 167 -12.82 -6.33 18.16
C LEU A 167 -13.72 -5.49 19.07
N ALA A 168 -13.44 -5.54 20.37
CA ALA A 168 -14.11 -4.72 21.37
C ALA A 168 -13.43 -3.33 21.48
N PRO A 169 -14.21 -2.23 21.61
CA PRO A 169 -13.65 -0.88 21.69
C PRO A 169 -12.68 -0.64 22.85
N LYS A 170 -12.76 -1.40 23.94
CA LYS A 170 -11.80 -1.37 25.07
C LYS A 170 -10.33 -1.58 24.65
N ILE A 171 -10.09 -2.08 23.44
CA ILE A 171 -8.72 -2.24 22.93
C ILE A 171 -7.99 -0.89 22.81
N LEU A 172 -8.71 0.24 22.65
CA LEU A 172 -8.11 1.56 22.57
C LEU A 172 -7.42 2.01 23.87
N GLU A 173 -7.74 1.38 25.00
CA GLU A 173 -7.15 1.65 26.31
C GLU A 173 -5.89 0.81 26.54
N LYS A 174 -5.60 -0.17 25.69
CA LYS A 174 -4.47 -1.08 25.83
C LYS A 174 -3.30 -0.62 24.99
N SER A 175 -2.08 -0.87 25.47
CA SER A 175 -0.85 -0.70 24.69
C SER A 175 -0.85 -1.66 23.49
N PRO A 176 -0.43 -1.21 22.28
CA PRO A 176 0.15 0.12 21.95
C PRO A 176 -0.88 1.18 21.58
N PHE A 177 -2.18 0.89 21.63
CA PHE A 177 -3.24 1.73 21.04
C PHE A 177 -3.51 3.00 21.86
N ASP A 178 -3.15 2.99 23.15
CA ASP A 178 -3.22 4.15 24.05
C ASP A 178 -2.34 5.34 23.61
N ARG A 179 -1.35 5.08 22.74
CA ARG A 179 -0.42 6.10 22.19
C ARG A 179 -0.82 6.62 20.82
N LEU A 180 -1.77 5.98 20.14
CA LEU A 180 -2.16 6.32 18.78
C LEU A 180 -3.23 7.41 18.77
N GLY A 181 -3.04 8.46 17.97
CA GLY A 181 -3.97 9.59 17.89
C GLY A 181 -5.07 9.45 16.85
N LEU A 182 -4.99 8.45 15.96
CA LEU A 182 -5.90 8.28 14.84
C LEU A 182 -6.52 6.87 14.83
N ILE A 183 -7.82 6.81 14.60
CA ILE A 183 -8.57 5.55 14.43
C ILE A 183 -9.35 5.60 13.12
N SER A 184 -9.24 4.55 12.32
CA SER A 184 -10.06 4.35 11.12
C SER A 184 -11.17 3.35 11.42
N ILE A 185 -12.41 3.79 11.30
CA ILE A 185 -13.61 2.98 11.53
C ILE A 185 -14.21 2.64 10.17
N PRO A 186 -14.08 1.38 9.71
CA PRO A 186 -14.64 0.96 8.44
C PRO A 186 -16.17 0.99 8.48
N LEU A 187 -16.73 1.53 7.42
CA LEU A 187 -18.16 1.58 7.18
C LEU A 187 -18.52 0.51 6.14
N ARG A 188 -19.52 -0.28 6.41
CA ARG A 188 -20.11 -1.24 5.47
C ARG A 188 -21.60 -0.99 5.34
N TRP A 189 -22.03 -0.65 4.14
CA TRP A 189 -23.45 -0.38 3.87
C TRP A 189 -24.34 -1.56 4.26
N ALA A 190 -23.95 -2.78 3.84
CA ALA A 190 -24.67 -4.01 4.17
C ALA A 190 -24.85 -4.27 5.68
N GLU A 191 -23.88 -3.86 6.51
CA GLU A 191 -23.96 -4.02 7.97
C GLU A 191 -24.81 -2.92 8.61
N VAL A 192 -24.71 -1.70 8.09
CA VAL A 192 -25.39 -0.53 8.68
C VAL A 192 -26.84 -0.45 8.25
N GLN A 193 -27.16 -0.83 7.02
CA GLN A 193 -28.53 -0.84 6.50
C GLN A 193 -28.89 -2.23 5.94
N PRO A 194 -29.11 -3.23 6.81
CA PRO A 194 -29.38 -4.61 6.39
C PRO A 194 -30.70 -4.78 5.63
N THR A 195 -31.64 -3.86 5.81
CA THR A 195 -32.91 -3.79 5.04
C THR A 195 -33.21 -2.34 4.65
N PRO A 196 -34.04 -2.08 3.64
CA PRO A 196 -34.34 -0.71 3.18
C PRO A 196 -34.73 0.27 4.27
N ASP A 197 -35.50 -0.18 5.24
CA ASP A 197 -36.13 0.66 6.27
C ASP A 197 -35.44 0.61 7.64
N ARG A 198 -34.36 -0.18 7.76
CA ARG A 198 -33.69 -0.40 9.05
C ARG A 198 -32.23 -0.14 9.03
N PHE A 199 -31.78 0.73 9.94
CA PHE A 199 -30.37 0.97 10.23
C PHE A 199 -29.91 0.31 11.53
N ASP A 200 -28.77 -0.34 11.52
CA ASP A 200 -28.09 -0.88 12.71
C ASP A 200 -26.85 -0.05 13.06
N TRP A 201 -27.02 0.84 14.02
CA TRP A 201 -25.98 1.75 14.47
C TRP A 201 -25.09 1.18 15.58
N ARG A 202 -25.46 0.05 16.19
CA ARG A 202 -24.87 -0.47 17.44
C ARG A 202 -23.35 -0.61 17.37
N ARG A 203 -22.80 -1.08 16.26
CA ARG A 203 -21.37 -1.22 16.09
C ARG A 203 -20.67 0.14 16.00
N LEU A 204 -21.18 1.02 15.17
CA LEU A 204 -20.60 2.35 14.94
C LEU A 204 -20.70 3.20 16.22
N ASP A 205 -21.86 3.23 16.87
CA ASP A 205 -22.05 3.99 18.11
C ASP A 205 -21.03 3.60 19.19
N ARG A 206 -20.81 2.29 19.39
CA ARG A 206 -19.79 1.80 20.34
C ARG A 206 -18.38 2.30 20.03
N TRP A 207 -18.00 2.30 18.75
CA TRP A 207 -16.69 2.77 18.34
C TRP A 207 -16.55 4.28 18.42
N MET A 208 -17.59 5.04 18.07
CA MET A 208 -17.59 6.50 18.17
C MET A 208 -17.47 6.97 19.63
N VAL A 209 -18.24 6.36 20.53
CA VAL A 209 -18.15 6.64 21.98
C VAL A 209 -16.77 6.29 22.54
N ALA A 210 -16.19 5.17 22.13
CA ALA A 210 -14.85 4.79 22.61
C ALA A 210 -13.76 5.70 22.06
N ALA A 211 -13.85 6.11 20.80
CA ALA A 211 -12.93 7.05 20.20
C ALA A 211 -12.97 8.42 20.88
N ASP A 212 -14.15 8.92 21.19
CA ASP A 212 -14.34 10.17 21.91
C ASP A 212 -13.75 10.12 23.34
N ARG A 213 -14.07 9.07 24.11
CA ARG A 213 -13.49 8.85 25.44
C ARG A 213 -11.95 8.78 25.41
N ALA A 214 -11.41 8.10 24.41
CA ALA A 214 -9.97 7.99 24.22
C ALA A 214 -9.35 9.23 23.56
N LYS A 215 -10.14 10.27 23.23
CA LYS A 215 -9.71 11.50 22.55
C LYS A 215 -8.97 11.21 21.25
N ARG A 216 -9.49 10.26 20.44
CA ARG A 216 -8.90 9.89 19.15
C ARG A 216 -9.60 10.64 18.01
N ARG A 217 -8.82 11.04 17.02
CA ARG A 217 -9.37 11.52 15.77
C ARG A 217 -9.91 10.35 14.95
N VAL A 218 -11.09 10.53 14.37
CA VAL A 218 -11.79 9.48 13.64
C VAL A 218 -11.78 9.76 12.14
N LEU A 219 -11.25 8.78 11.39
CA LEU A 219 -11.49 8.59 9.96
C LEU A 219 -12.61 7.54 9.82
N CYS A 220 -13.72 7.88 9.19
CA CYS A 220 -14.85 6.95 8.98
C CYS A 220 -15.12 6.76 7.47
N GLY A 221 -15.41 5.54 7.07
CA GLY A 221 -15.74 5.19 5.68
C GLY A 221 -15.08 3.90 5.19
N PRO A 222 -15.18 3.60 3.90
CA PRO A 222 -15.70 4.46 2.83
C PRO A 222 -17.23 4.61 2.85
N LEU A 223 -17.72 5.78 2.47
CA LEU A 223 -19.14 6.01 2.22
C LEU A 223 -19.60 5.26 0.97
N VAL A 224 -18.75 5.26 -0.06
CA VAL A 224 -18.99 4.56 -1.32
C VAL A 224 -17.89 3.53 -1.57
N ASP A 225 -18.29 2.26 -1.62
CA ASP A 225 -17.50 1.10 -2.01
C ASP A 225 -18.39 0.14 -2.77
N LEU A 226 -18.08 -0.13 -4.05
CA LEU A 226 -18.89 -0.96 -4.94
C LEU A 226 -18.58 -2.45 -4.87
N SER A 227 -17.78 -2.90 -3.91
CA SER A 227 -17.54 -4.32 -3.70
C SER A 227 -18.82 -5.03 -3.25
N LEU A 228 -19.08 -6.22 -3.79
CA LEU A 228 -20.33 -6.95 -3.56
C LEU A 228 -20.64 -7.20 -2.08
N HIS A 229 -19.62 -7.47 -1.27
CA HIS A 229 -19.76 -7.69 0.16
C HIS A 229 -20.11 -6.43 0.96
N ASN A 230 -20.04 -5.25 0.35
CA ASN A 230 -20.40 -3.98 0.97
C ASN A 230 -21.81 -3.51 0.60
N ILE A 231 -22.32 -3.95 -0.54
CA ILE A 231 -23.69 -3.60 -1.00
C ILE A 231 -24.70 -4.51 -0.28
N PRO A 232 -25.76 -3.97 0.32
CA PRO A 232 -26.80 -4.78 0.97
C PRO A 232 -27.51 -5.71 -0.02
N ASP A 233 -27.91 -6.90 0.45
CA ASP A 233 -28.59 -7.90 -0.37
C ASP A 233 -29.85 -7.36 -1.06
N TRP A 234 -30.62 -6.52 -0.37
CA TRP A 234 -31.82 -5.90 -0.93
C TRP A 234 -31.54 -4.93 -2.09
N MET A 235 -30.30 -4.42 -2.20
CA MET A 235 -29.88 -3.50 -3.26
C MET A 235 -29.22 -4.24 -4.45
N LEU A 236 -28.73 -5.46 -4.24
CA LEU A 236 -28.06 -6.25 -5.31
C LEU A 236 -28.90 -6.40 -6.58
N PRO A 237 -30.21 -6.74 -6.52
CA PRO A 237 -31.03 -6.84 -7.74
C PRO A 237 -31.21 -5.52 -8.48
N ARG A 238 -31.11 -4.39 -7.78
CA ARG A 238 -31.31 -3.04 -8.30
C ARG A 238 -30.00 -2.31 -8.65
N ARG A 239 -28.84 -2.94 -8.43
CA ARG A 239 -27.55 -2.28 -8.62
C ARG A 239 -27.27 -1.88 -10.08
N ALA A 240 -27.92 -2.54 -11.03
CA ALA A 240 -27.81 -2.23 -12.45
C ALA A 240 -28.64 -1.00 -12.86
N ASP A 241 -29.60 -0.59 -12.04
CA ASP A 241 -30.33 0.66 -12.19
C ASP A 241 -29.56 1.81 -11.56
N PRO A 242 -28.94 2.70 -12.38
CA PRO A 242 -28.06 3.75 -11.84
C PRO A 242 -28.81 4.76 -10.97
N GLU A 243 -30.07 5.00 -11.26
CA GLU A 243 -30.90 5.99 -10.56
C GLU A 243 -31.34 5.48 -9.20
N ALA A 244 -31.93 4.28 -9.17
CA ALA A 244 -32.33 3.62 -7.91
C ALA A 244 -31.13 3.38 -6.99
N PHE A 245 -29.97 3.00 -7.55
CA PHE A 245 -28.75 2.82 -6.77
C PHE A 245 -28.25 4.15 -6.19
N ARG A 246 -28.22 5.21 -6.98
CA ARG A 246 -27.77 6.54 -6.57
C ARG A 246 -28.65 7.12 -5.47
N GLU A 247 -29.97 6.99 -5.59
CA GLU A 247 -30.93 7.46 -4.60
C GLU A 247 -30.77 6.73 -3.25
N ALA A 248 -30.72 5.40 -3.27
CA ALA A 248 -30.52 4.61 -2.07
C ALA A 248 -29.17 4.91 -1.38
N LEU A 249 -28.11 5.04 -2.18
CA LEU A 249 -26.78 5.40 -1.68
C LEU A 249 -26.75 6.81 -1.08
N TYR A 250 -27.47 7.77 -1.68
CA TYR A 250 -27.57 9.12 -1.15
C TYR A 250 -28.21 9.10 0.24
N VAL A 251 -29.36 8.45 0.38
CA VAL A 251 -30.07 8.32 1.67
C VAL A 251 -29.17 7.66 2.72
N PHE A 252 -28.49 6.58 2.36
CA PHE A 252 -27.55 5.91 3.26
C PHE A 252 -26.43 6.85 3.71
N CYS A 253 -25.74 7.51 2.78
CA CYS A 253 -24.66 8.44 3.07
C CYS A 253 -25.12 9.60 3.96
N GLU A 254 -26.27 10.17 3.65
CA GLU A 254 -26.87 11.29 4.41
C GLU A 254 -27.14 10.90 5.86
N GLN A 255 -27.81 9.78 6.08
CA GLN A 255 -28.11 9.29 7.43
C GLN A 255 -26.84 9.04 8.26
N VAL A 256 -25.81 8.44 7.64
CA VAL A 256 -24.51 8.19 8.30
C VAL A 256 -23.81 9.50 8.66
N VAL A 257 -23.72 10.43 7.71
CA VAL A 257 -22.99 11.69 7.91
C VAL A 257 -23.68 12.56 8.94
N LEU A 258 -25.00 12.73 8.86
CA LEU A 258 -25.77 13.51 9.82
C LEU A 258 -25.67 12.94 11.24
N ARG A 259 -25.72 11.60 11.39
CA ARG A 259 -25.61 10.96 12.69
C ARG A 259 -24.25 11.18 13.35
N TYR A 260 -23.15 11.08 12.58
CA TYR A 260 -21.78 11.05 13.14
C TYR A 260 -20.96 12.31 12.90
N ARG A 261 -21.55 13.40 12.35
CA ARG A 261 -20.81 14.66 12.10
C ARG A 261 -20.17 15.27 13.34
N GLY A 262 -20.66 14.96 14.55
CA GLY A 262 -20.04 15.42 15.80
C GLY A 262 -18.82 14.63 16.24
N ALA A 263 -18.64 13.39 15.74
CA ALA A 263 -17.57 12.47 16.17
C ALA A 263 -16.50 12.25 15.08
N VAL A 264 -16.86 12.34 13.82
CA VAL A 264 -15.95 12.09 12.68
C VAL A 264 -15.18 13.35 12.32
N HIS A 265 -13.88 13.22 12.14
CA HIS A 265 -12.98 14.32 11.75
C HIS A 265 -12.62 14.29 10.25
N MET A 266 -12.66 13.09 9.67
CA MET A 266 -12.34 12.87 8.25
C MET A 266 -13.27 11.78 7.69
N TRP A 267 -13.87 12.05 6.54
CA TRP A 267 -14.69 11.08 5.83
C TRP A 267 -13.93 10.50 4.65
N ASN A 268 -13.80 9.18 4.59
CA ASN A 268 -13.44 8.51 3.36
C ASN A 268 -14.70 8.43 2.49
N VAL A 269 -14.79 9.30 1.49
CA VAL A 269 -16.01 9.42 0.67
C VAL A 269 -16.11 8.34 -0.39
N ALA A 270 -14.95 7.81 -0.87
CA ALA A 270 -14.92 6.82 -1.93
C ALA A 270 -13.67 5.94 -1.82
N SER A 271 -13.83 4.64 -1.97
CA SER A 271 -12.72 3.68 -2.03
C SER A 271 -12.86 2.75 -3.22
N GLY A 272 -11.77 2.58 -3.96
CA GLY A 272 -11.65 1.58 -5.00
C GLY A 272 -12.55 1.74 -6.23
N LEU A 273 -13.24 2.86 -6.38
CA LEU A 273 -14.22 3.04 -7.45
C LEU A 273 -13.66 2.86 -8.87
N ALA A 274 -12.39 3.19 -9.05
CA ALA A 274 -11.70 3.02 -10.34
C ALA A 274 -11.21 1.60 -10.60
N SER A 275 -11.08 0.77 -9.56
CA SER A 275 -10.39 -0.53 -9.64
C SER A 275 -11.18 -1.72 -9.12
N GLN A 276 -12.28 -1.52 -8.41
CA GLN A 276 -13.06 -2.58 -7.74
C GLN A 276 -14.49 -2.65 -8.28
N GLY A 277 -15.09 -3.86 -8.19
CA GLY A 277 -16.44 -4.14 -8.65
C GLY A 277 -16.54 -4.47 -10.16
N ASP A 278 -17.68 -4.99 -10.55
CA ASP A 278 -17.95 -5.37 -11.96
C ASP A 278 -18.05 -4.13 -12.86
N ASP A 279 -18.41 -2.97 -12.28
CA ASP A 279 -18.57 -1.69 -12.98
C ASP A 279 -17.28 -0.82 -12.96
N ALA A 280 -16.15 -1.37 -12.56
CA ALA A 280 -14.90 -0.60 -12.40
C ALA A 280 -14.35 0.03 -13.70
N GLY A 281 -14.90 -0.34 -14.86
CA GLY A 281 -14.62 0.32 -16.15
C GLY A 281 -15.46 1.57 -16.41
N ASN A 282 -16.54 1.78 -15.66
CA ASN A 282 -17.42 2.94 -15.86
C ASN A 282 -16.87 4.18 -15.14
N VAL A 283 -16.05 4.94 -15.84
CA VAL A 283 -15.39 6.15 -15.36
C VAL A 283 -16.41 7.20 -14.90
N GLU A 284 -17.44 7.42 -15.69
CA GLU A 284 -18.46 8.43 -15.42
C GLU A 284 -19.23 8.11 -14.13
N ARG A 285 -19.56 6.84 -13.92
CA ARG A 285 -20.20 6.38 -12.68
C ARG A 285 -19.29 6.57 -11.47
N ALA A 286 -18.01 6.22 -11.58
CA ALA A 286 -17.05 6.42 -10.49
C ALA A 286 -16.91 7.90 -10.12
N VAL A 287 -16.84 8.78 -11.11
CA VAL A 287 -16.76 10.23 -10.93
C VAL A 287 -18.06 10.75 -10.30
N ALA A 288 -19.23 10.35 -10.83
CA ALA A 288 -20.53 10.79 -10.33
C ALA A 288 -20.77 10.39 -8.88
N LEU A 289 -20.41 9.16 -8.48
CA LEU A 289 -20.55 8.69 -7.10
C LEU A 289 -19.56 9.37 -6.15
N THR A 290 -18.34 9.66 -6.60
CA THR A 290 -17.38 10.46 -5.83
C THR A 290 -17.89 11.88 -5.61
N ARG A 291 -18.47 12.49 -6.64
CA ARG A 291 -19.09 13.83 -6.55
C ARG A 291 -20.24 13.83 -5.54
N LEU A 292 -21.16 12.87 -5.66
CA LEU A 292 -22.30 12.73 -4.76
C LEU A 292 -21.87 12.71 -3.30
N SER A 293 -20.97 11.80 -2.95
CA SER A 293 -20.53 11.64 -1.56
C SER A 293 -19.67 12.82 -1.05
N SER A 294 -18.84 13.42 -1.92
CA SER A 294 -18.04 14.60 -1.56
C SER A 294 -18.93 15.82 -1.30
N VAL A 295 -19.88 16.11 -2.19
CA VAL A 295 -20.82 17.24 -2.06
C VAL A 295 -21.67 17.07 -0.80
N LEU A 296 -22.22 15.88 -0.60
CA LEU A 296 -23.02 15.55 0.58
C LEU A 296 -22.26 15.80 1.90
N VAL A 297 -21.02 15.29 1.99
CA VAL A 297 -20.19 15.54 3.18
C VAL A 297 -19.92 17.03 3.35
N ARG A 298 -19.57 17.74 2.29
CA ARG A 298 -19.28 19.18 2.37
C ARG A 298 -20.51 20.00 2.84
N GLN A 299 -21.70 19.60 2.44
CA GLN A 299 -22.94 20.25 2.84
C GLN A 299 -23.35 19.90 4.29
N ALA A 300 -23.32 18.60 4.64
CA ALA A 300 -23.78 18.11 5.94
C ALA A 300 -22.74 18.29 7.07
N HIS A 301 -21.44 18.32 6.73
CA HIS A 301 -20.34 18.45 7.68
C HIS A 301 -19.18 19.31 7.11
N PRO A 302 -19.33 20.63 6.94
CA PRO A 302 -18.37 21.52 6.28
C PRO A 302 -16.95 21.53 6.87
N ARG A 303 -16.84 21.24 8.17
CA ARG A 303 -15.55 21.26 8.88
C ARG A 303 -14.75 19.96 8.76
N ALA A 304 -15.36 18.87 8.33
CA ALA A 304 -14.67 17.59 8.16
C ALA A 304 -13.72 17.62 6.96
N LYS A 305 -12.63 16.89 7.08
CA LYS A 305 -11.79 16.62 5.91
C LYS A 305 -12.40 15.53 5.05
N ILE A 306 -12.25 15.68 3.73
CA ILE A 306 -12.73 14.73 2.73
C ILE A 306 -11.53 13.97 2.18
N LEU A 307 -11.59 12.64 2.28
CA LEU A 307 -10.57 11.73 1.79
C LEU A 307 -11.14 10.87 0.65
N VAL A 308 -10.37 10.74 -0.42
CA VAL A 308 -10.59 9.74 -1.49
C VAL A 308 -9.51 8.67 -1.38
N GLU A 309 -9.93 7.40 -1.25
CA GLU A 309 -9.02 6.28 -1.08
C GLU A 309 -8.74 5.56 -2.40
N ILE A 310 -7.46 5.40 -2.71
CA ILE A 310 -6.96 4.57 -3.80
C ILE A 310 -6.66 3.18 -3.24
N ALA A 311 -7.53 2.22 -3.56
CA ALA A 311 -7.41 0.85 -3.07
C ALA A 311 -6.38 0.00 -3.84
N ASP A 312 -6.04 0.42 -5.05
CA ASP A 312 -5.02 -0.22 -5.91
C ASP A 312 -4.01 0.83 -6.39
N PRO A 313 -3.09 1.29 -5.53
CA PRO A 313 -2.20 2.39 -5.85
C PRO A 313 -1.16 2.03 -6.93
N PHE A 314 -0.89 0.74 -7.16
CA PHE A 314 0.00 0.28 -8.23
C PHE A 314 -0.72 0.05 -9.58
N GLY A 315 -2.06 0.09 -9.60
CA GLY A 315 -2.85 -0.12 -10.82
C GLY A 315 -2.84 -1.58 -11.30
N GLU A 316 -2.56 -2.55 -10.46
CA GLU A 316 -2.40 -3.96 -10.87
C GLU A 316 -3.69 -4.59 -11.40
N ARG A 317 -4.84 -4.13 -10.92
CA ARG A 317 -6.15 -4.62 -11.38
C ARG A 317 -6.49 -4.18 -12.80
N MET A 318 -5.80 -3.17 -13.33
CA MET A 318 -5.91 -2.78 -14.74
C MET A 318 -5.36 -3.85 -15.69
N TRP A 319 -4.44 -4.69 -15.21
CA TRP A 319 -3.87 -5.73 -16.07
C TRP A 319 -4.91 -6.74 -16.57
N ALA A 320 -5.83 -7.13 -15.70
CA ALA A 320 -6.92 -8.05 -16.07
C ALA A 320 -7.99 -7.37 -16.94
N ARG A 321 -8.08 -6.05 -16.90
CA ARG A 321 -9.06 -5.23 -17.63
C ARG A 321 -8.44 -3.86 -17.96
N PRO A 322 -7.77 -3.73 -19.12
CA PRO A 322 -7.09 -2.50 -19.53
C PRO A 322 -8.00 -1.28 -19.70
N GLU A 323 -9.30 -1.52 -19.91
CA GLU A 323 -10.34 -0.48 -19.96
C GLU A 323 -10.58 0.21 -18.62
N ARG A 324 -10.10 -0.36 -17.52
CA ARG A 324 -10.25 0.26 -16.19
C ARG A 324 -9.45 1.55 -16.07
N LEU A 325 -10.00 2.46 -15.29
CA LEU A 325 -9.36 3.74 -15.01
C LEU A 325 -8.21 3.55 -14.02
N GLY A 326 -6.99 3.86 -14.46
CA GLY A 326 -5.84 3.81 -13.56
C GLY A 326 -5.91 4.84 -12.43
N PRO A 327 -5.23 4.59 -11.31
CA PRO A 327 -5.34 5.41 -10.10
C PRO A 327 -5.00 6.88 -10.34
N PHE A 328 -3.94 7.18 -11.10
CA PHE A 328 -3.55 8.56 -11.43
C PHE A 328 -4.54 9.24 -12.37
N ARG A 329 -5.07 8.52 -13.35
CA ARG A 329 -6.09 9.05 -14.27
C ARG A 329 -7.39 9.35 -13.53
N TYR A 330 -7.78 8.49 -12.58
CA TYR A 330 -8.93 8.73 -11.72
C TYR A 330 -8.77 10.00 -10.87
N LEU A 331 -7.65 10.14 -10.16
CA LEU A 331 -7.39 11.34 -9.34
C LEU A 331 -7.37 12.62 -10.19
N ARG A 332 -6.77 12.54 -11.37
CA ARG A 332 -6.78 13.66 -12.31
C ARG A 332 -8.20 13.98 -12.77
N ARG A 333 -8.98 12.97 -13.17
CA ARG A 333 -10.35 13.17 -13.67
C ARG A 333 -11.26 13.82 -12.62
N ILE A 334 -11.25 13.34 -11.37
CA ILE A 334 -12.07 13.96 -10.32
C ILE A 334 -11.62 15.40 -9.98
N ALA A 335 -10.34 15.70 -10.12
CA ALA A 335 -9.83 17.05 -9.93
C ALA A 335 -10.24 17.99 -11.07
N GLU A 336 -10.12 17.55 -12.34
CA GLU A 336 -10.57 18.27 -13.53
C GLU A 336 -12.07 18.57 -13.50
N GLU A 337 -12.87 17.66 -12.96
CA GLU A 337 -14.30 17.80 -12.72
C GLU A 337 -14.64 18.73 -11.54
N GLY A 338 -13.65 19.31 -10.88
CA GLY A 338 -13.85 20.22 -9.75
C GLY A 338 -14.40 19.53 -8.48
N ILE A 339 -14.26 18.21 -8.35
CA ILE A 339 -14.70 17.49 -7.15
C ILE A 339 -13.75 17.82 -6.01
N HIS A 340 -14.30 18.34 -4.93
CA HIS A 340 -13.53 18.74 -3.76
C HIS A 340 -13.16 17.54 -2.90
N PHE A 341 -11.87 17.40 -2.60
CA PHE A 341 -11.32 16.53 -1.57
C PHE A 341 -10.02 17.10 -1.01
N ASP A 342 -9.76 16.87 0.28
CA ASP A 342 -8.63 17.42 1.01
C ASP A 342 -7.43 16.48 1.05
N VAL A 343 -7.70 15.16 1.04
CA VAL A 343 -6.70 14.13 1.32
C VAL A 343 -6.83 12.97 0.34
N VAL A 344 -5.71 12.44 -0.12
CA VAL A 344 -5.65 11.14 -0.83
C VAL A 344 -5.19 10.07 0.15
N GLY A 345 -5.99 9.02 0.30
CA GLY A 345 -5.64 7.81 1.06
C GLY A 345 -5.06 6.74 0.14
N LEU A 346 -3.95 6.12 0.52
CA LEU A 346 -3.39 4.99 -0.21
C LEU A 346 -3.53 3.72 0.63
N ARG A 347 -4.11 2.64 0.06
CA ARG A 347 -4.19 1.33 0.70
C ARG A 347 -3.03 0.46 0.23
N ILE A 348 -2.14 0.07 1.14
CA ILE A 348 -0.96 -0.74 0.87
C ILE A 348 -0.98 -1.95 1.81
N LEU A 349 -1.69 -2.99 1.39
CA LEU A 349 -1.85 -4.24 2.14
C LEU A 349 -1.17 -5.37 1.37
N VAL A 350 0.04 -5.73 1.78
CA VAL A 350 0.80 -6.86 1.22
C VAL A 350 0.14 -8.17 1.68
N GLY A 351 -0.06 -9.11 0.77
CA GLY A 351 -0.65 -10.42 1.09
C GLY A 351 -2.17 -10.46 1.15
N GLU A 352 -2.89 -9.35 0.92
CA GLU A 352 -4.35 -9.34 0.80
C GLU A 352 -4.76 -9.59 -0.66
N SER A 353 -5.22 -10.78 -0.99
CA SER A 353 -5.89 -11.29 -2.21
C SER A 353 -5.31 -11.03 -3.61
N VAL A 354 -4.69 -9.90 -3.88
CA VAL A 354 -3.92 -9.64 -5.12
C VAL A 354 -2.62 -9.02 -4.63
N SER A 355 -1.60 -9.84 -4.55
CA SER A 355 -0.38 -9.54 -3.84
C SER A 355 0.30 -8.27 -4.36
N ILE A 356 0.17 -7.20 -3.62
CA ILE A 356 1.03 -6.03 -3.75
C ILE A 356 2.34 -6.36 -3.01
N ASP A 357 3.00 -7.45 -3.43
CA ASP A 357 4.29 -7.83 -2.86
C ASP A 357 5.35 -6.92 -3.48
N ARG A 358 5.49 -5.72 -2.95
CA ARG A 358 6.52 -4.76 -3.36
C ARG A 358 7.53 -4.59 -2.25
N ASP A 359 8.79 -4.55 -2.64
CA ASP A 359 9.85 -4.18 -1.72
C ASP A 359 9.70 -2.70 -1.27
N PRO A 360 10.18 -2.34 -0.07
CA PRO A 360 10.01 -0.99 0.47
C PRO A 360 10.52 0.13 -0.43
N ALA A 361 11.58 -0.11 -1.21
CA ALA A 361 12.12 0.90 -2.11
C ALA A 361 11.19 1.15 -3.31
N THR A 362 10.56 0.11 -3.84
CA THR A 362 9.54 0.24 -4.90
C THR A 362 8.30 0.98 -4.38
N VAL A 363 7.87 0.69 -3.15
CA VAL A 363 6.79 1.45 -2.52
C VAL A 363 7.20 2.91 -2.32
N ALA A 364 8.43 3.15 -1.86
CA ALA A 364 8.98 4.50 -1.71
C ALA A 364 8.89 5.31 -3.01
N ALA A 365 9.32 4.72 -4.12
CA ALA A 365 9.24 5.34 -5.44
C ALA A 365 7.80 5.62 -5.90
N LEU A 366 6.85 4.73 -5.57
CA LEU A 366 5.44 4.98 -5.84
C LEU A 366 4.91 6.17 -5.05
N LEU A 367 5.23 6.25 -3.75
CA LEU A 367 4.79 7.35 -2.89
C LEU A 367 5.32 8.69 -3.41
N ASP A 368 6.54 8.74 -3.97
CA ASP A 368 7.09 9.94 -4.60
C ASP A 368 6.25 10.39 -5.80
N ARG A 369 5.67 9.46 -6.57
CA ARG A 369 4.77 9.78 -7.69
C ARG A 369 3.41 10.36 -7.24
N TYR A 370 2.92 9.97 -6.05
CA TYR A 370 1.69 10.53 -5.46
C TYR A 370 1.94 11.87 -4.75
N ALA A 371 3.17 12.15 -4.33
CA ALA A 371 3.53 13.35 -3.58
C ALA A 371 3.55 14.59 -4.47
N THR A 372 2.38 15.12 -4.77
CA THR A 372 2.23 16.42 -5.43
C THR A 372 2.17 17.55 -4.41
N PRO A 373 2.59 18.80 -4.76
CA PRO A 373 2.57 19.94 -3.83
C PRO A 373 1.17 20.33 -3.32
N GLU A 374 0.13 19.93 -4.03
CA GLU A 374 -1.21 20.45 -3.86
C GLU A 374 -2.05 19.75 -2.80
N ARG A 375 -1.74 18.49 -2.45
CA ARG A 375 -2.61 17.67 -1.62
C ARG A 375 -1.89 16.98 -0.47
N HIS A 376 -2.62 16.82 0.62
CA HIS A 376 -2.20 15.97 1.72
C HIS A 376 -2.45 14.49 1.40
N LEU A 377 -1.56 13.63 1.89
CA LEU A 377 -1.64 12.19 1.69
C LEU A 377 -1.58 11.47 3.04
N ILE A 378 -2.23 10.33 3.09
CA ILE A 378 -2.05 9.36 4.17
C ILE A 378 -1.94 7.95 3.58
N VAL A 379 -1.28 7.04 4.28
CA VAL A 379 -1.48 5.62 4.04
C VAL A 379 -2.65 5.17 4.91
N SER A 380 -3.82 5.05 4.29
CA SER A 380 -5.11 4.79 4.95
C SER A 380 -5.27 3.34 5.44
N ALA A 381 -4.48 2.42 4.88
CA ALA A 381 -4.30 1.08 5.40
C ALA A 381 -2.92 0.56 4.98
N LEU A 382 -2.05 0.30 5.95
CA LEU A 382 -0.75 -0.32 5.78
C LEU A 382 -0.77 -1.71 6.42
N GLY A 383 -0.21 -2.72 5.77
CA GLY A 383 -0.10 -4.06 6.33
C GLY A 383 0.79 -4.98 5.53
N ALA A 384 1.40 -5.93 6.24
CA ALA A 384 2.15 -7.03 5.67
C ALA A 384 1.90 -8.29 6.51
N PRO A 385 2.01 -9.49 5.92
CA PRO A 385 1.79 -10.74 6.65
C PRO A 385 2.93 -11.05 7.63
N SER A 386 2.63 -11.86 8.64
CA SER A 386 3.61 -12.39 9.58
C SER A 386 3.93 -13.87 9.32
N SER A 387 3.32 -14.47 8.29
CA SER A 387 3.56 -15.86 7.87
C SER A 387 3.18 -16.05 6.41
N GLY A 388 3.65 -17.16 5.82
CA GLY A 388 3.40 -17.46 4.41
C GLY A 388 4.31 -16.69 3.45
N GLY A 389 4.63 -17.27 2.30
CA GLY A 389 5.41 -16.58 1.24
C GLY A 389 6.79 -16.08 1.65
N GLY A 390 7.44 -16.68 2.65
CA GLY A 390 8.72 -16.22 3.19
C GLY A 390 8.62 -15.17 4.29
N TRP A 391 7.42 -14.73 4.63
CA TRP A 391 7.19 -13.80 5.74
C TRP A 391 7.33 -14.46 7.10
N THR A 392 7.84 -13.70 8.06
CA THR A 392 7.96 -14.07 9.48
C THR A 392 7.44 -12.94 10.35
N PRO A 393 7.12 -13.19 11.64
CA PRO A 393 6.73 -12.13 12.57
C PRO A 393 7.79 -11.03 12.73
N ALA A 394 9.07 -11.39 12.69
CA ALA A 394 10.17 -10.44 12.70
C ALA A 394 10.24 -9.64 11.40
N GLY A 395 10.02 -10.29 10.25
CA GLY A 395 9.94 -9.66 8.93
C GLY A 395 8.80 -8.62 8.86
N GLN A 396 7.60 -8.97 9.35
CA GLN A 396 6.48 -8.02 9.47
C GLN A 396 6.86 -6.78 10.29
N SER A 397 7.48 -7.00 11.45
CA SER A 397 7.90 -5.93 12.37
C SER A 397 8.95 -5.00 11.74
N SER A 398 9.97 -5.57 11.07
CA SER A 398 11.01 -4.81 10.37
C SER A 398 10.42 -4.01 9.20
N TRP A 399 9.59 -4.64 8.39
CA TRP A 399 8.90 -3.99 7.26
C TRP A 399 8.02 -2.83 7.73
N MET A 400 7.28 -3.00 8.84
CA MET A 400 6.50 -1.92 9.45
C MET A 400 7.38 -0.70 9.78
N SER A 401 8.55 -0.91 10.38
CA SER A 401 9.48 0.17 10.73
C SER A 401 9.97 0.94 9.51
N ASP A 402 10.39 0.20 8.47
CA ASP A 402 10.85 0.80 7.23
C ASP A 402 9.72 1.59 6.57
N MET A 403 8.53 1.01 6.47
CA MET A 403 7.39 1.64 5.80
C MET A 403 6.86 2.87 6.53
N VAL A 404 6.73 2.83 7.86
CA VAL A 404 6.33 4.00 8.66
C VAL A 404 7.31 5.15 8.46
N SER A 405 8.61 4.86 8.47
CA SER A 405 9.65 5.86 8.24
C SER A 405 9.59 6.41 6.79
N ILE A 406 9.45 5.52 5.81
CA ILE A 406 9.34 5.85 4.39
C ILE A 406 8.14 6.78 4.13
N VAL A 407 6.99 6.47 4.71
CA VAL A 407 5.78 7.29 4.53
C VAL A 407 5.91 8.63 5.23
N LEU A 408 6.16 8.63 6.54
CA LEU A 408 6.17 9.86 7.35
C LEU A 408 7.36 10.77 7.06
N GLY A 409 8.46 10.23 6.53
CA GLY A 409 9.61 11.00 6.08
C GLY A 409 9.34 11.86 4.83
N ARG A 410 8.24 11.62 4.12
CA ARG A 410 7.89 12.36 2.92
C ARG A 410 7.12 13.63 3.23
N PRO A 411 7.36 14.72 2.48
CA PRO A 411 6.48 15.89 2.51
C PRO A 411 5.04 15.46 2.18
N ARG A 412 4.08 16.13 2.80
CA ARG A 412 2.64 15.92 2.58
C ARG A 412 2.06 14.58 3.04
N PHE A 413 2.86 13.61 3.46
CA PHE A 413 2.34 12.42 4.13
C PHE A 413 2.19 12.68 5.62
N ASP A 414 0.93 12.73 6.07
CA ASP A 414 0.59 13.17 7.43
C ASP A 414 0.37 12.02 8.39
N ALA A 415 -0.07 10.85 7.88
CA ALA A 415 -0.39 9.71 8.73
C ALA A 415 -0.19 8.35 8.06
N VAL A 416 0.02 7.35 8.91
CA VAL A 416 0.01 5.92 8.58
C VAL A 416 -0.98 5.21 9.50
N ILE A 417 -1.90 4.44 8.91
CA ILE A 417 -2.87 3.64 9.64
C ILE A 417 -2.54 2.16 9.42
N TRP A 418 -2.28 1.40 10.49
CA TRP A 418 -2.14 -0.04 10.36
C TRP A 418 -3.49 -0.69 10.07
N GLY A 419 -3.55 -1.54 9.02
CA GLY A 419 -4.80 -2.00 8.42
C GLY A 419 -5.56 -3.04 9.23
N HIS A 420 -4.88 -3.85 10.05
CA HIS A 420 -5.49 -4.95 10.79
C HIS A 420 -4.97 -5.02 12.23
N VAL A 421 -5.85 -4.93 13.21
CA VAL A 421 -5.49 -5.10 14.62
C VAL A 421 -5.32 -6.59 14.96
N ALA A 422 -6.22 -7.44 14.50
CA ALA A 422 -6.13 -8.89 14.63
C ALA A 422 -6.09 -9.55 13.25
N ASP A 423 -5.63 -10.77 13.18
CA ASP A 423 -5.64 -11.54 11.95
C ASP A 423 -7.07 -11.70 11.44
N PRO A 424 -7.37 -11.33 10.20
CA PRO A 424 -8.72 -11.45 9.65
C PRO A 424 -9.14 -12.91 9.44
N SER A 425 -8.19 -13.80 9.20
CA SER A 425 -8.37 -15.25 9.11
C SER A 425 -7.03 -15.95 9.35
N PRO A 426 -7.03 -17.28 9.60
CA PRO A 426 -5.78 -18.05 9.75
C PRO A 426 -4.83 -17.94 8.55
N ASP A 427 -5.39 -17.84 7.34
CA ASP A 427 -4.62 -17.72 6.10
C ASP A 427 -4.11 -16.31 5.81
N HIS A 428 -4.59 -15.30 6.56
CA HIS A 428 -4.25 -13.89 6.38
C HIS A 428 -3.69 -13.30 7.68
N ALA A 429 -2.43 -13.60 7.97
CA ALA A 429 -1.76 -13.20 9.22
C ALA A 429 -1.28 -11.73 9.22
N LEU A 430 -2.18 -10.78 8.92
CA LEU A 430 -1.90 -9.34 8.75
C LEU A 430 -1.98 -8.52 10.06
N GLY A 431 -2.52 -9.10 11.13
CA GLY A 431 -2.79 -8.43 12.40
C GLY A 431 -1.55 -8.13 13.23
N LEU A 432 -1.73 -7.26 14.21
CA LEU A 432 -0.82 -7.05 15.34
C LEU A 432 -0.98 -8.15 16.42
N PHE A 433 -2.13 -8.78 16.42
CA PHE A 433 -2.46 -9.94 17.24
C PHE A 433 -2.87 -11.09 16.33
N ASP A 434 -2.58 -12.31 16.77
CA ASP A 434 -3.04 -13.52 16.09
C ASP A 434 -4.54 -13.79 16.34
N GLY A 435 -5.06 -14.88 15.76
CA GLY A 435 -6.47 -15.28 15.93
C GLY A 435 -6.87 -15.65 17.36
N GLU A 436 -5.90 -15.91 18.24
CA GLU A 436 -6.09 -16.21 19.66
C GLU A 436 -5.91 -14.96 20.56
N GLY A 437 -5.62 -13.81 19.96
CA GLY A 437 -5.41 -12.55 20.67
C GLY A 437 -4.03 -12.40 21.31
N ARG A 438 -3.04 -13.23 20.92
CA ARG A 438 -1.65 -13.09 21.37
C ARG A 438 -0.96 -12.00 20.57
N SER A 439 -0.18 -11.17 21.27
CA SER A 439 0.58 -10.07 20.67
C SER A 439 1.73 -10.56 19.80
N LYS A 440 1.84 -10.00 18.59
CA LYS A 440 2.97 -10.25 17.68
C LYS A 440 4.06 -9.19 17.86
N PRO A 441 5.31 -9.43 17.42
CA PRO A 441 6.41 -8.45 17.47
C PRO A 441 6.06 -7.10 16.84
N ALA A 442 5.23 -7.08 15.81
CA ALA A 442 4.74 -5.84 15.17
C ALA A 442 3.95 -4.93 16.14
N SER A 443 3.24 -5.50 17.13
CA SER A 443 2.54 -4.71 18.16
C SER A 443 3.52 -3.94 19.05
N ALA A 444 4.59 -4.58 19.52
CA ALA A 444 5.65 -3.92 20.29
C ALA A 444 6.36 -2.84 19.44
N ARG A 445 6.60 -3.15 18.16
CA ARG A 445 7.23 -2.21 17.23
C ARG A 445 6.36 -0.98 16.98
N LEU A 446 5.05 -1.14 16.86
CA LEU A 446 4.14 0.01 16.72
C LEU A 446 4.19 0.93 17.94
N ARG A 447 4.29 0.36 19.15
CA ARG A 447 4.47 1.14 20.39
C ARG A 447 5.77 1.94 20.37
N GLU A 448 6.90 1.30 20.05
CA GLU A 448 8.20 1.97 19.96
C GLU A 448 8.18 3.11 18.92
N LEU A 449 7.55 2.91 17.78
CA LEU A 449 7.40 3.95 16.77
C LEU A 449 6.56 5.11 17.28
N ALA A 450 5.46 4.85 17.99
CA ALA A 450 4.63 5.89 18.58
C ALA A 450 5.40 6.69 19.65
N GLU A 451 6.15 6.02 20.51
CA GLU A 451 6.99 6.66 21.55
C GLU A 451 8.09 7.52 20.93
N ARG A 452 8.79 7.02 19.92
CA ARG A 452 9.83 7.76 19.22
C ARG A 452 9.31 8.99 18.48
N LEU A 453 8.16 8.89 17.84
CA LEU A 453 7.54 10.01 17.13
C LEU A 453 6.98 11.08 18.09
N ALA A 454 6.66 10.71 19.32
CA ALA A 454 6.19 11.63 20.34
C ALA A 454 7.29 12.56 20.92
N VAL A 455 8.55 12.32 20.58
CA VAL A 455 9.69 13.13 21.03
C VAL A 455 10.22 13.94 19.83
N ALA A 456 10.48 15.23 20.02
CA ALA A 456 11.18 16.04 19.02
C ALA A 456 12.61 15.48 18.85
N ALA A 457 13.04 15.36 17.61
CA ALA A 457 14.19 14.57 17.22
C ALA A 457 15.54 15.29 17.36
N PRO A 458 16.27 15.16 18.47
CA PRO A 458 17.72 15.12 18.35
C PRO A 458 18.27 13.70 18.10
N ASP A 459 17.56 12.64 18.55
CA ASP A 459 18.15 11.29 18.65
C ASP A 459 17.29 10.13 18.11
N LEU A 460 16.58 10.31 17.00
CA LEU A 460 15.97 9.16 16.32
C LEU A 460 17.03 8.28 15.64
N ALA A 461 17.93 7.70 16.40
CA ALA A 461 18.76 6.59 15.94
C ALA A 461 17.87 5.36 15.81
N PHE A 462 17.41 5.07 14.59
CA PHE A 462 16.82 3.77 14.28
C PHE A 462 17.97 2.78 14.18
N ASP A 463 18.10 1.93 15.18
CA ASP A 463 19.09 0.86 15.19
C ASP A 463 18.77 -0.15 14.07
N VAL A 464 19.66 -0.23 13.11
CA VAL A 464 19.56 -1.13 11.93
C VAL A 464 20.16 -2.51 12.25
N SER A 465 20.76 -2.68 13.44
CA SER A 465 21.54 -3.86 13.77
C SER A 465 20.74 -5.14 14.05
N ALA A 466 19.41 -5.06 14.10
CA ALA A 466 18.56 -6.24 14.26
C ALA A 466 18.14 -6.84 12.89
N ALA A 467 19.10 -7.11 12.02
CA ALA A 467 18.89 -8.13 10.99
C ALA A 467 18.98 -9.49 11.73
N PRO A 468 18.05 -10.44 11.51
CA PRO A 468 18.20 -11.77 12.06
C PRO A 468 19.51 -12.35 11.52
N ALA A 469 20.42 -12.69 12.42
CA ALA A 469 21.63 -13.42 12.10
C ALA A 469 21.21 -14.70 11.35
N GLY A 470 21.63 -14.78 10.09
CA GLY A 470 21.45 -15.99 9.30
C GLY A 470 22.07 -17.14 10.10
N ARG A 471 21.25 -18.16 10.37
CA ARG A 471 21.76 -19.43 10.86
C ARG A 471 22.65 -20.01 9.76
N SER A 472 23.96 -19.87 9.95
CA SER A 472 24.94 -20.78 9.37
C SER A 472 24.77 -22.11 10.11
N GLY A 473 24.64 -23.20 9.39
CA GLY A 473 24.83 -24.53 9.97
C GLY A 473 24.00 -25.62 9.32
N ALA A 474 24.74 -26.47 8.63
CA ALA A 474 24.51 -27.82 8.14
C ALA A 474 23.62 -28.01 6.92
#